data_12d25acdbc5c5cf25178fcb10116207b
#
_entry.id   12d25acdbc5c5cf25178fcb10116207b
#
_cell.length_a   1.000
_cell.length_b   1.000
_cell.length_c   1.000
_cell.angle_alpha   90.00
_cell.angle_beta   90.00
_cell.angle_gamma   90.00
#
_symmetry.space_group_name_H-M   'P 1'
#
loop_
_entity.id
_entity.type
_entity.pdbx_description
1 polymer ?
#
loop_
_entity_poly.entity_id
_entity_poly.type
_entity_poly.pdbx_seq_one_letter_code
_entity_poly.pdbx_strand_id
1 'polypeptide(L)'
;MRPFGDEVGRRSSTTSDRHTSRRAVLVTLAAIGLAGCLDTEDAPESTPAPTPEETDADDEPPADDSVGDTSDEVPSEDDSTGDDQTADEPTPTPPDGSEDSSVFPGYEMTNVAVRTPEGDLLDWVRAAVADTNSLRHTGLSDTDSMPEHYGMVFVYDEVDDRTFVMREMDFGIDIVYADDEGRITTIHNAPEPGPGEDGSQQRYPGRGQYVLEVNYGWTTERGVEEGDVIVLEETA
;
A
#
# COMPACT_ATOMS: atom_id res chain seq x y z
N MET A 1 31.77 63.02 25.53
CA MET A 1 31.74 63.72 24.25
C MET A 1 30.96 62.89 23.26
N ARG A 2 29.80 63.31 22.92
CA ARG A 2 28.95 62.82 21.79
C ARG A 2 29.49 63.41 20.49
N PRO A 3 29.12 62.92 19.27
CA PRO A 3 27.77 62.89 18.75
C PRO A 3 27.42 61.59 17.94
N PHE A 4 26.15 61.17 18.01
CA PHE A 4 25.02 61.34 17.07
C PHE A 4 25.34 61.12 15.58
N GLY A 5 24.70 60.12 15.01
CA GLY A 5 24.51 59.91 13.59
C GLY A 5 23.26 59.07 13.37
N ASP A 6 22.15 59.76 13.22
CA ASP A 6 20.84 59.33 12.74
C ASP A 6 20.93 59.08 11.25
N GLU A 7 20.50 57.93 10.74
CA GLU A 7 20.07 57.84 9.35
C GLU A 7 18.87 56.92 9.14
N VAL A 8 17.77 57.59 8.95
CA VAL A 8 16.48 57.17 8.47
C VAL A 8 16.57 56.84 6.98
N GLY A 9 16.09 55.70 6.53
CA GLY A 9 15.96 55.57 5.10
C GLY A 9 15.36 54.29 4.57
N ARG A 10 14.06 54.32 4.35
CA ARG A 10 13.26 53.77 3.25
C ARG A 10 12.76 52.34 3.32
N ARG A 11 11.48 52.27 3.68
CA ARG A 11 10.57 51.22 3.30
C ARG A 11 10.39 51.24 1.77
N SER A 12 10.70 50.14 1.11
CA SER A 12 10.24 49.87 -0.24
C SER A 12 9.19 48.78 -0.21
N SER A 13 7.96 49.23 -0.35
CA SER A 13 6.79 48.39 -0.60
C SER A 13 6.86 47.91 -2.05
N THR A 14 7.10 46.62 -2.28
CA THR A 14 6.92 46.03 -3.60
C THR A 14 5.58 45.29 -3.61
N THR A 15 4.60 45.93 -4.21
CA THR A 15 3.30 45.38 -4.57
C THR A 15 3.51 44.32 -5.63
N SER A 16 3.21 43.08 -5.30
CA SER A 16 3.23 41.98 -6.27
C SER A 16 1.89 41.90 -6.97
N ASP A 17 1.91 42.24 -8.23
CA ASP A 17 0.80 42.17 -9.18
C ASP A 17 0.35 40.71 -9.37
N ARG A 18 -0.91 40.45 -9.04
CA ARG A 18 -1.57 39.19 -9.38
C ARG A 18 -1.99 39.20 -10.84
N HIS A 19 -1.24 38.58 -11.70
CA HIS A 19 -1.64 38.35 -13.10
C HIS A 19 -2.59 37.15 -13.17
N THR A 20 -3.88 37.47 -13.17
CA THR A 20 -4.96 36.53 -13.50
C THR A 20 -5.02 36.37 -15.02
N SER A 21 -4.43 35.32 -15.55
CA SER A 21 -4.55 34.97 -16.97
C SER A 21 -5.73 34.04 -17.19
N ARG A 22 -6.89 34.61 -17.53
CA ARG A 22 -8.05 33.87 -18.05
C ARG A 22 -7.76 33.53 -19.52
N ARG A 23 -7.40 32.31 -19.82
CA ARG A 23 -7.42 31.78 -21.20
C ARG A 23 -8.78 31.18 -21.49
N ALA A 24 -9.54 31.90 -22.32
CA ALA A 24 -10.76 31.43 -22.92
C ALA A 24 -10.43 30.33 -23.93
N VAL A 25 -11.01 29.15 -23.77
CA VAL A 25 -10.96 28.08 -24.77
C VAL A 25 -12.17 28.23 -25.67
N LEU A 26 -11.88 28.54 -26.95
CA LEU A 26 -12.87 28.57 -28.02
C LEU A 26 -13.26 27.11 -28.35
N VAL A 27 -14.53 26.79 -28.17
CA VAL A 27 -15.14 25.56 -28.68
C VAL A 27 -15.47 25.76 -30.14
N THR A 28 -14.78 25.03 -31.03
CA THR A 28 -15.15 24.95 -32.44
C THR A 28 -15.91 23.66 -32.67
N LEU A 29 -17.23 23.78 -32.87
CA LEU A 29 -18.05 22.69 -33.40
C LEU A 29 -17.78 22.57 -34.90
N ALA A 30 -17.35 21.41 -35.35
CA ALA A 30 -17.41 21.00 -36.73
C ALA A 30 -18.31 19.77 -36.85
N ALA A 31 -19.49 20.01 -37.40
CA ALA A 31 -20.40 18.97 -37.86
C ALA A 31 -20.23 18.77 -39.36
N ILE A 32 -19.93 17.57 -39.81
CA ILE A 32 -20.11 17.02 -41.18
C ILE A 32 -20.01 15.49 -40.98
N GLY A 33 -20.85 14.59 -41.38
CA GLY A 33 -21.81 14.49 -42.46
C GLY A 33 -21.98 13.00 -42.70
N LEU A 34 -23.20 12.59 -42.93
CA LEU A 34 -23.63 11.20 -43.23
C LEU A 34 -22.94 10.64 -44.47
N ALA A 35 -22.58 9.37 -44.44
CA ALA A 35 -22.89 8.41 -45.55
C ALA A 35 -22.79 6.98 -45.02
N GLY A 36 -23.86 6.23 -45.16
CA GLY A 36 -24.01 4.84 -44.77
C GLY A 36 -23.36 3.88 -45.74
N CYS A 37 -23.16 2.67 -45.27
CA CYS A 37 -23.27 1.44 -46.03
C CYS A 37 -23.70 0.35 -45.08
N LEU A 38 -24.86 -0.20 -45.35
CA LEU A 38 -25.32 -1.49 -44.92
C LEU A 38 -24.47 -2.55 -45.60
N ASP A 39 -23.89 -3.48 -44.86
CA ASP A 39 -23.60 -4.82 -45.38
C ASP A 39 -23.70 -5.82 -44.23
N THR A 40 -24.56 -6.64 -44.40
CA THR A 40 -25.10 -7.94 -44.14
C THR A 40 -24.15 -8.93 -43.49
N GLU A 41 -24.68 -9.54 -42.41
CA GLU A 41 -24.61 -10.95 -42.03
C GLU A 41 -23.24 -11.67 -42.15
N ASP A 42 -22.67 -12.02 -41.04
CA ASP A 42 -22.28 -13.42 -40.82
C ASP A 42 -22.16 -13.65 -39.28
N ALA A 43 -23.05 -14.45 -38.74
CA ALA A 43 -23.00 -14.92 -37.38
C ALA A 43 -22.20 -16.23 -37.35
N PRO A 44 -21.14 -16.38 -36.58
CA PRO A 44 -20.59 -17.70 -36.34
C PRO A 44 -21.41 -18.46 -35.29
N GLU A 45 -21.81 -19.61 -35.73
CA GLU A 45 -22.44 -20.72 -35.05
C GLU A 45 -21.95 -20.96 -33.62
N SER A 46 -22.92 -21.04 -32.71
CA SER A 46 -22.72 -21.47 -31.33
C SER A 46 -22.26 -22.93 -31.28
N THR A 47 -21.04 -23.17 -30.90
CA THR A 47 -20.55 -24.49 -30.51
C THR A 47 -21.03 -24.79 -29.09
N PRO A 48 -21.74 -25.90 -28.85
CA PRO A 48 -22.19 -26.29 -27.53
C PRO A 48 -21.00 -26.76 -26.67
N ALA A 49 -20.97 -26.31 -25.43
CA ALA A 49 -20.05 -26.74 -24.42
C ALA A 49 -20.19 -28.24 -24.13
N PRO A 50 -19.08 -28.97 -23.85
CA PRO A 50 -19.15 -30.33 -23.40
C PRO A 50 -19.68 -30.42 -21.98
N THR A 51 -20.67 -31.31 -21.82
CA THR A 51 -21.24 -31.78 -20.56
C THR A 51 -20.16 -32.49 -19.74
N PRO A 52 -19.99 -32.24 -18.44
CA PRO A 52 -19.15 -33.07 -17.61
C PRO A 52 -19.83 -34.40 -17.32
N GLU A 53 -19.15 -35.49 -17.65
CA GLU A 53 -19.51 -36.85 -17.27
C GLU A 53 -19.37 -37.03 -15.75
N GLU A 54 -20.43 -37.47 -15.14
CA GLU A 54 -20.49 -37.96 -13.77
C GLU A 54 -19.70 -39.26 -13.69
N THR A 55 -18.64 -39.29 -12.84
CA THR A 55 -17.98 -40.54 -12.50
C THR A 55 -18.36 -40.86 -11.05
N ASP A 56 -19.32 -41.81 -10.92
CA ASP A 56 -19.54 -42.57 -9.71
C ASP A 56 -18.30 -43.45 -9.45
N ALA A 57 -17.72 -43.34 -8.27
CA ALA A 57 -16.92 -44.39 -7.68
C ALA A 57 -17.08 -44.38 -6.17
N ASP A 58 -17.94 -45.24 -5.69
CA ASP A 58 -17.93 -45.82 -4.35
C ASP A 58 -16.53 -46.39 -4.06
N ASP A 59 -15.91 -45.96 -2.97
CA ASP A 59 -14.90 -46.75 -2.31
C ASP A 59 -14.93 -46.45 -0.80
N GLU A 60 -15.53 -47.36 -0.07
CA GLU A 60 -15.64 -47.41 1.40
C GLU A 60 -14.36 -48.06 1.96
N PRO A 61 -13.65 -47.45 2.91
CA PRO A 61 -12.55 -48.14 3.59
C PRO A 61 -13.06 -48.96 4.78
N PRO A 62 -12.47 -50.17 5.04
CA PRO A 62 -12.92 -51.05 6.09
C PRO A 62 -12.48 -50.57 7.49
N ALA A 63 -13.39 -50.81 8.44
CA ALA A 63 -13.16 -50.70 9.87
C ALA A 63 -12.09 -51.68 10.31
N ASP A 64 -11.09 -51.22 11.06
CA ASP A 64 -10.26 -52.10 11.90
C ASP A 64 -10.46 -51.75 13.39
N ASP A 65 -11.03 -52.75 14.06
CA ASP A 65 -11.27 -52.84 15.48
C ASP A 65 -9.92 -53.15 16.16
N SER A 66 -9.48 -52.33 17.09
CA SER A 66 -8.49 -52.75 18.08
C SER A 66 -8.79 -52.11 19.42
N VAL A 67 -9.45 -52.95 20.23
CA VAL A 67 -9.64 -52.81 21.67
C VAL A 67 -8.29 -53.03 22.38
N GLY A 68 -7.95 -52.16 23.27
CA GLY A 68 -6.80 -52.29 24.17
C GLY A 68 -6.93 -51.34 25.35
N ASP A 69 -7.63 -51.73 26.26
CA ASP A 69 -7.67 -51.83 27.72
C ASP A 69 -6.40 -51.40 28.51
N THR A 70 -6.73 -50.78 29.65
CA THR A 70 -5.99 -50.56 30.91
C THR A 70 -4.99 -49.43 31.03
N SER A 71 -5.24 -48.48 31.87
CA SER A 71 -4.91 -48.41 33.31
C SER A 71 -4.92 -46.97 33.80
N ASP A 72 -5.64 -46.80 34.87
CA ASP A 72 -5.54 -45.78 35.92
C ASP A 72 -4.08 -45.39 36.21
N GLU A 73 -3.80 -44.10 36.18
CA GLU A 73 -3.00 -43.45 37.21
C GLU A 73 -3.25 -41.93 37.14
N VAL A 74 -3.94 -41.42 38.16
CA VAL A 74 -3.94 -40.03 38.54
C VAL A 74 -2.72 -39.81 39.43
N PRO A 75 -1.88 -38.83 39.13
CA PRO A 75 -1.21 -38.10 40.17
C PRO A 75 -1.38 -36.59 40.08
N SER A 76 -1.86 -36.08 41.18
CA SER A 76 -1.38 -34.87 41.85
C SER A 76 -1.48 -33.53 41.09
N GLU A 77 -2.39 -32.76 41.61
CA GLU A 77 -2.41 -31.32 41.62
C GLU A 77 -1.00 -30.76 41.91
N ASP A 78 -0.34 -30.20 40.90
CA ASP A 78 0.74 -29.26 41.11
C ASP A 78 0.19 -27.86 40.75
N ASP A 79 -0.09 -27.14 41.83
CA ASP A 79 -0.41 -25.72 41.85
C ASP A 79 0.80 -24.96 41.35
N SER A 80 0.98 -24.86 40.02
CA SER A 80 1.83 -23.89 39.40
C SER A 80 1.04 -22.63 39.19
N THR A 81 1.14 -21.76 40.16
CA THR A 81 0.92 -20.31 40.00
C THR A 81 1.78 -19.85 38.84
N GLY A 82 1.19 -19.92 37.65
CA GLY A 82 1.75 -19.26 36.47
C GLY A 82 1.72 -17.76 36.71
N ASP A 83 2.85 -17.21 37.10
CA ASP A 83 3.12 -15.80 36.87
C ASP A 83 2.87 -15.54 35.38
N ASP A 84 1.70 -15.00 35.06
CA ASP A 84 1.41 -14.32 33.83
C ASP A 84 2.26 -13.02 33.82
N GLN A 85 3.56 -13.19 33.56
CA GLN A 85 4.40 -12.11 33.11
C GLN A 85 4.02 -11.88 31.66
N THR A 86 2.98 -11.07 31.45
CA THR A 86 2.82 -10.31 30.24
C THR A 86 4.11 -9.51 30.11
N ALA A 87 5.06 -10.06 29.36
CA ALA A 87 6.25 -9.30 28.96
C ALA A 87 5.72 -8.05 28.29
N ASP A 88 5.98 -6.90 28.90
CA ASP A 88 5.70 -5.59 28.34
C ASP A 88 6.61 -5.51 27.10
N GLU A 89 6.11 -5.93 25.92
CA GLU A 89 6.83 -5.75 24.67
C GLU A 89 7.02 -4.26 24.47
N PRO A 90 8.24 -3.80 24.15
CA PRO A 90 8.49 -2.38 23.98
C PRO A 90 7.59 -1.84 22.87
N THR A 91 6.81 -0.82 23.19
CA THR A 91 5.98 -0.12 22.20
C THR A 91 6.87 0.38 21.06
N PRO A 92 6.54 0.07 19.78
CA PRO A 92 7.30 0.53 18.64
C PRO A 92 7.46 2.06 18.64
N THR A 93 8.64 2.54 18.26
CA THR A 93 8.97 3.97 18.21
C THR A 93 9.21 4.37 16.77
N PRO A 94 8.72 5.56 16.33
CA PRO A 94 8.96 6.03 14.97
C PRO A 94 10.47 6.07 14.65
N PRO A 95 10.90 5.73 13.43
CA PRO A 95 12.27 5.89 12.96
C PRO A 95 12.73 7.35 13.06
N ASP A 96 14.00 7.57 13.37
CA ASP A 96 14.57 8.90 13.63
C ASP A 96 14.84 9.74 12.36
N GLY A 97 14.66 9.16 11.18
CA GLY A 97 14.84 9.83 9.88
C GLY A 97 16.31 10.09 9.51
N SER A 98 17.28 9.50 10.21
CA SER A 98 18.69 9.71 9.93
C SER A 98 19.15 9.26 8.53
N GLU A 99 18.43 8.33 7.92
CA GLU A 99 18.71 7.77 6.59
C GLU A 99 17.82 8.32 5.47
N ASP A 100 16.86 9.21 5.75
CA ASP A 100 15.88 9.75 4.79
C ASP A 100 16.53 10.17 3.47
N SER A 101 17.55 11.03 3.52
CA SER A 101 18.19 11.56 2.32
C SER A 101 19.02 10.55 1.54
N SER A 102 19.40 9.44 2.15
CA SER A 102 20.17 8.37 1.50
C SER A 102 19.25 7.36 0.84
N VAL A 103 18.09 7.08 1.43
CA VAL A 103 17.10 6.11 0.90
C VAL A 103 16.21 6.76 -0.14
N PHE A 104 15.64 7.94 0.16
CA PHE A 104 14.70 8.64 -0.71
C PHE A 104 15.13 10.10 -0.98
N PRO A 105 16.19 10.31 -1.78
CA PRO A 105 16.69 11.66 -2.06
C PRO A 105 15.64 12.51 -2.78
N GLY A 106 15.29 13.64 -2.16
CA GLY A 106 14.37 14.61 -2.77
C GLY A 106 12.89 14.36 -2.52
N TYR A 107 12.53 13.33 -1.74
CA TYR A 107 11.16 13.13 -1.27
C TYR A 107 10.91 13.86 0.04
N GLU A 108 9.68 14.33 0.23
CA GLU A 108 9.18 14.67 1.56
C GLU A 108 8.93 13.39 2.34
N MET A 109 9.23 13.41 3.64
CA MET A 109 9.11 12.21 4.48
C MET A 109 8.07 12.43 5.56
N THR A 110 7.29 11.39 5.86
CA THR A 110 6.32 11.38 6.96
C THR A 110 6.46 10.10 7.77
N ASN A 111 5.94 10.10 8.99
CA ASN A 111 5.75 8.86 9.75
C ASN A 111 4.33 8.35 9.50
N VAL A 112 4.21 7.06 9.27
CA VAL A 112 2.94 6.35 9.14
C VAL A 112 2.84 5.38 10.31
N ALA A 113 1.86 5.59 11.19
CA ALA A 113 1.51 4.62 12.21
C ALA A 113 0.56 3.59 11.63
N VAL A 114 0.78 2.32 11.90
CA VAL A 114 -0.17 1.25 11.58
C VAL A 114 -0.81 0.77 12.88
N ARG A 115 -2.15 0.75 12.92
CA ARG A 115 -2.94 0.50 14.11
C ARG A 115 -4.03 -0.50 13.86
N THR A 116 -4.43 -1.23 14.90
CA THR A 116 -5.65 -2.04 14.86
C THR A 116 -6.89 -1.13 14.77
N PRO A 117 -8.08 -1.67 14.42
CA PRO A 117 -9.33 -0.91 14.44
C PRO A 117 -9.69 -0.34 15.82
N GLU A 118 -9.19 -0.94 16.89
CA GLU A 118 -9.37 -0.50 18.29
C GLU A 118 -8.41 0.65 18.65
N GLY A 119 -7.40 0.92 17.80
CA GLY A 119 -6.43 1.99 17.96
C GLY A 119 -5.08 1.57 18.56
N ASP A 120 -4.88 0.28 18.82
CA ASP A 120 -3.60 -0.23 19.31
C ASP A 120 -2.52 -0.11 18.24
N LEU A 121 -1.35 0.38 18.61
CA LEU A 121 -0.23 0.55 17.70
C LEU A 121 0.40 -0.80 17.36
N LEU A 122 0.46 -1.13 16.07
CA LEU A 122 1.19 -2.31 15.57
C LEU A 122 2.64 -1.96 15.28
N ASP A 123 2.90 -0.94 14.44
CA ASP A 123 4.27 -0.47 14.16
C ASP A 123 4.25 0.91 13.46
N TRP A 124 5.45 1.39 13.12
CA TRP A 124 5.71 2.62 12.40
C TRP A 124 6.46 2.37 11.10
N VAL A 125 6.14 3.20 10.10
CA VAL A 125 6.89 3.28 8.85
C VAL A 125 7.34 4.72 8.63
N ARG A 126 8.63 4.92 8.36
CA ARG A 126 9.17 6.18 7.84
C ARG A 126 8.99 6.18 6.34
N ALA A 127 8.00 6.93 5.82
CA ALA A 127 7.57 6.83 4.43
C ALA A 127 7.92 8.08 3.62
N ALA A 128 8.45 7.86 2.40
CA ALA A 128 8.53 8.87 1.36
C ALA A 128 7.14 9.17 0.82
N VAL A 129 6.81 10.45 0.63
CA VAL A 129 5.49 10.87 0.16
C VAL A 129 5.49 11.04 -1.35
N ALA A 130 4.70 10.22 -2.05
CA ALA A 130 4.47 10.30 -3.49
C ALA A 130 3.07 10.89 -3.77
N ASP A 131 2.94 12.22 -3.77
CA ASP A 131 1.68 12.96 -3.93
C ASP A 131 1.51 13.61 -5.31
N THR A 132 2.53 13.63 -6.15
CA THR A 132 2.47 14.14 -7.53
C THR A 132 2.49 13.01 -8.56
N ASN A 133 1.97 13.27 -9.77
CA ASN A 133 2.00 12.28 -10.85
C ASN A 133 3.42 11.82 -11.19
N SER A 134 4.42 12.70 -11.08
CA SER A 134 5.82 12.35 -11.34
C SER A 134 6.37 11.42 -10.27
N LEU A 135 6.18 11.75 -8.99
CA LEU A 135 6.64 10.93 -7.87
C LEU A 135 5.94 9.57 -7.85
N ARG A 136 4.61 9.55 -8.05
CA ARG A 136 3.85 8.29 -8.19
C ARG A 136 4.29 7.43 -9.38
N HIS A 137 4.74 8.05 -10.48
CA HIS A 137 5.25 7.30 -11.63
C HIS A 137 6.63 6.69 -11.36
N THR A 138 7.50 7.40 -10.68
CA THR A 138 8.81 6.88 -10.26
C THR A 138 8.64 5.78 -9.21
N GLY A 139 7.87 6.05 -8.14
CA GLY A 139 7.70 5.09 -7.06
C GLY A 139 9.03 4.62 -6.49
N LEU A 140 9.17 3.32 -6.26
CA LEU A 140 10.38 2.67 -5.78
C LEU A 140 11.32 2.20 -6.92
N SER A 141 11.00 2.45 -8.19
CA SER A 141 11.80 1.96 -9.34
C SER A 141 13.27 2.42 -9.35
N ASP A 142 13.59 3.53 -8.68
CA ASP A 142 14.96 4.06 -8.56
C ASP A 142 15.61 3.72 -7.20
N THR A 143 15.02 2.78 -6.43
CA THR A 143 15.46 2.40 -5.08
C THR A 143 16.08 1.02 -5.12
N ASP A 144 17.36 0.90 -4.79
CA ASP A 144 18.08 -0.39 -4.82
C ASP A 144 17.69 -1.29 -3.62
N SER A 145 17.41 -0.69 -2.47
CA SER A 145 17.01 -1.38 -1.24
C SER A 145 16.40 -0.41 -0.24
N MET A 146 15.63 -0.93 0.68
CA MET A 146 14.91 -0.14 1.68
C MET A 146 15.18 -0.69 3.09
N PRO A 147 15.54 0.15 4.08
CA PRO A 147 15.66 -0.28 5.48
C PRO A 147 14.33 -0.81 6.02
N GLU A 148 14.38 -1.61 7.08
CA GLU A 148 13.22 -2.38 7.58
C GLU A 148 11.99 -1.53 7.89
N HIS A 149 12.18 -0.36 8.52
CA HIS A 149 11.07 0.53 8.92
C HIS A 149 10.86 1.70 7.94
N TYR A 150 11.34 1.57 6.70
CA TYR A 150 11.12 2.55 5.65
C TYR A 150 10.09 2.06 4.66
N GLY A 151 9.45 3.00 3.96
CA GLY A 151 8.44 2.73 2.95
C GLY A 151 8.19 3.92 2.04
N MET A 152 7.20 3.76 1.17
CA MET A 152 6.68 4.85 0.35
C MET A 152 5.16 4.89 0.47
N VAL A 153 4.60 6.07 0.72
CA VAL A 153 3.15 6.28 0.73
C VAL A 153 2.73 7.10 -0.48
N PHE A 154 1.88 6.51 -1.31
CA PHE A 154 1.24 7.16 -2.44
C PHE A 154 -0.05 7.81 -1.95
N VAL A 155 -0.16 9.13 -2.15
CA VAL A 155 -1.31 9.92 -1.74
C VAL A 155 -2.08 10.38 -2.97
N TYR A 156 -3.38 10.11 -3.01
CA TYR A 156 -4.27 10.49 -4.10
C TYR A 156 -5.39 11.40 -3.59
N ASP A 157 -6.05 12.11 -4.51
CA ASP A 157 -7.11 13.06 -4.17
C ASP A 157 -8.42 12.36 -3.76
N GLU A 158 -8.63 11.11 -4.20
CA GLU A 158 -9.86 10.34 -3.96
C GLU A 158 -9.60 8.83 -3.93
N VAL A 159 -10.54 8.10 -3.34
CA VAL A 159 -10.58 6.63 -3.38
C VAL A 159 -10.95 6.16 -4.77
N ASP A 160 -10.07 5.39 -5.42
CA ASP A 160 -10.29 4.85 -6.77
C ASP A 160 -9.66 3.47 -6.92
N ASP A 161 -10.05 2.74 -7.98
CA ASP A 161 -9.43 1.48 -8.36
C ASP A 161 -8.05 1.76 -8.98
N ARG A 162 -7.02 1.09 -8.48
CA ARG A 162 -5.62 1.27 -8.89
C ARG A 162 -4.97 -0.07 -9.12
N THR A 163 -3.94 -0.09 -9.93
CA THR A 163 -3.13 -1.29 -10.14
C THR A 163 -1.66 -0.92 -10.06
N PHE A 164 -0.97 -1.47 -9.08
CA PHE A 164 0.47 -1.34 -8.94
C PHE A 164 1.19 -2.47 -9.66
N VAL A 165 2.45 -2.25 -10.00
CA VAL A 165 3.30 -3.18 -10.74
C VAL A 165 4.71 -3.13 -10.18
N MET A 166 5.50 -4.21 -10.37
CA MET A 166 6.88 -4.32 -9.90
C MET A 166 7.91 -3.86 -10.95
N ARG A 167 7.60 -2.76 -11.68
CA ARG A 167 8.47 -2.26 -12.75
C ARG A 167 9.81 -1.80 -12.20
N GLU A 168 10.90 -2.35 -12.76
CA GLU A 168 12.28 -1.99 -12.38
C GLU A 168 12.55 -2.14 -10.87
N MET A 169 11.93 -3.16 -10.25
CA MET A 169 12.12 -3.48 -8.85
C MET A 169 13.18 -4.56 -8.68
N ASP A 170 14.10 -4.34 -7.75
CA ASP A 170 15.20 -5.25 -7.40
C ASP A 170 14.96 -5.98 -6.07
N PHE A 171 13.80 -5.78 -5.43
CA PHE A 171 13.40 -6.42 -4.17
C PHE A 171 11.87 -6.56 -4.10
N GLY A 172 11.41 -7.48 -3.25
CA GLY A 172 9.98 -7.68 -3.00
C GLY A 172 9.42 -6.65 -2.02
N ILE A 173 8.12 -6.38 -2.12
CA ILE A 173 7.40 -5.43 -1.26
C ILE A 173 6.03 -5.97 -0.86
N ASP A 174 5.49 -5.45 0.24
CA ASP A 174 4.06 -5.52 0.52
C ASP A 174 3.40 -4.22 0.04
N ILE A 175 2.29 -4.35 -0.69
CA ILE A 175 1.51 -3.24 -1.22
C ILE A 175 0.19 -3.18 -0.46
N VAL A 176 0.01 -2.14 0.36
CA VAL A 176 -1.10 -1.96 1.29
C VAL A 176 -2.00 -0.84 0.79
N TYR A 177 -3.21 -1.17 0.35
CA TYR A 177 -4.22 -0.19 -0.06
C TYR A 177 -5.05 0.25 1.14
N ALA A 178 -5.35 1.55 1.23
CA ALA A 178 -6.22 2.08 2.27
C ALA A 178 -7.20 3.12 1.70
N ASP A 179 -8.39 3.19 2.28
CA ASP A 179 -9.44 4.14 1.91
C ASP A 179 -9.14 5.58 2.39
N ASP A 180 -10.13 6.48 2.32
CA ASP A 180 -10.02 7.89 2.75
C ASP A 180 -9.97 8.06 4.27
N GLU A 181 -10.38 7.05 5.05
CA GLU A 181 -10.24 7.00 6.51
C GLU A 181 -8.92 6.33 6.94
N GLY A 182 -8.09 5.88 5.98
CA GLY A 182 -6.85 5.13 6.22
C GLY A 182 -7.07 3.65 6.52
N ARG A 183 -8.30 3.13 6.42
CA ARG A 183 -8.60 1.73 6.65
C ARG A 183 -8.04 0.87 5.54
N ILE A 184 -7.27 -0.15 5.89
CA ILE A 184 -6.67 -1.10 4.95
C ILE A 184 -7.77 -1.92 4.26
N THR A 185 -7.79 -1.87 2.94
CA THR A 185 -8.79 -2.54 2.10
C THR A 185 -8.24 -3.77 1.39
N THR A 186 -6.93 -3.81 1.14
CA THR A 186 -6.27 -4.92 0.45
C THR A 186 -4.78 -4.91 0.74
N ILE A 187 -4.20 -6.09 0.95
CA ILE A 187 -2.76 -6.29 1.10
C ILE A 187 -2.28 -7.29 0.06
N HIS A 188 -1.21 -6.94 -0.66
CA HIS A 188 -0.51 -7.86 -1.56
C HIS A 188 0.93 -8.04 -1.12
N ASN A 189 1.39 -9.28 -1.02
CA ASN A 189 2.80 -9.60 -0.85
C ASN A 189 3.38 -9.83 -2.26
N ALA A 190 4.04 -8.82 -2.81
CA ALA A 190 4.60 -8.81 -4.15
C ALA A 190 6.07 -9.25 -4.11
N PRO A 191 6.41 -10.47 -4.58
CA PRO A 191 7.80 -10.92 -4.60
C PRO A 191 8.62 -10.14 -5.62
N GLU A 192 9.94 -10.11 -5.41
CA GLU A 192 10.90 -9.62 -6.40
C GLU A 192 10.67 -10.29 -7.76
N PRO A 193 10.69 -9.53 -8.89
CA PRO A 193 10.65 -10.12 -10.22
C PRO A 193 11.81 -11.09 -10.45
N GLY A 194 11.53 -12.23 -11.07
CA GLY A 194 12.54 -13.23 -11.36
C GLY A 194 13.59 -12.74 -12.37
N PRO A 195 14.78 -13.39 -12.46
CA PRO A 195 15.81 -12.98 -13.40
C PRO A 195 15.33 -12.96 -14.85
N GLY A 196 15.30 -11.76 -15.45
CA GLY A 196 14.82 -11.53 -16.82
C GLY A 196 13.29 -11.44 -16.94
N GLU A 197 12.57 -11.40 -15.85
CA GLU A 197 11.13 -11.12 -15.82
C GLU A 197 10.88 -9.61 -15.93
N ASP A 198 9.84 -9.25 -16.68
CA ASP A 198 9.37 -7.87 -16.72
C ASP A 198 8.36 -7.65 -15.58
N GLY A 199 8.78 -7.03 -14.50
CA GLY A 199 7.96 -6.72 -13.33
C GLY A 199 6.71 -5.88 -13.65
N SER A 200 6.65 -5.23 -14.82
CA SER A 200 5.46 -4.52 -15.31
C SER A 200 4.29 -5.46 -15.61
N GLN A 201 4.55 -6.77 -15.75
CA GLN A 201 3.50 -7.78 -15.96
C GLN A 201 2.91 -8.29 -14.63
N GLN A 202 3.63 -8.13 -13.53
CA GLN A 202 3.13 -8.44 -12.19
C GLN A 202 2.16 -7.34 -11.76
N ARG A 203 0.88 -7.66 -11.63
CA ARG A 203 -0.20 -6.71 -11.40
C ARG A 203 -0.87 -6.95 -10.06
N TYR A 204 -0.95 -5.91 -9.27
CA TYR A 204 -1.52 -5.90 -7.92
C TYR A 204 -2.66 -4.87 -7.84
N PRO A 205 -3.91 -5.27 -8.18
CA PRO A 205 -5.05 -4.35 -8.17
C PRO A 205 -5.57 -4.16 -6.74
N GLY A 206 -6.05 -2.95 -6.44
CA GLY A 206 -6.70 -2.62 -5.18
C GLY A 206 -7.48 -1.32 -5.29
N ARG A 207 -8.22 -0.99 -4.23
CA ARG A 207 -9.01 0.23 -4.17
C ARG A 207 -8.60 1.05 -2.95
N GLY A 208 -8.17 2.30 -3.17
CA GLY A 208 -7.74 3.15 -2.08
C GLY A 208 -7.48 4.60 -2.48
N GLN A 209 -7.41 5.47 -1.48
CA GLN A 209 -6.87 6.82 -1.57
C GLN A 209 -5.39 6.84 -1.24
N TYR A 210 -4.97 5.96 -0.36
CA TYR A 210 -3.59 5.76 0.03
C TYR A 210 -3.12 4.37 -0.41
N VAL A 211 -1.83 4.29 -0.79
CA VAL A 211 -1.16 3.00 -0.98
C VAL A 211 0.19 3.09 -0.27
N LEU A 212 0.44 2.19 0.68
CA LEU A 212 1.69 2.12 1.40
C LEU A 212 2.49 0.91 0.90
N GLU A 213 3.71 1.15 0.43
CA GLU A 213 4.68 0.11 0.05
C GLU A 213 5.73 -0.02 1.14
N VAL A 214 5.94 -1.25 1.62
CA VAL A 214 6.93 -1.62 2.65
C VAL A 214 7.69 -2.85 2.20
N ASN A 215 8.75 -3.24 2.91
CA ASN A 215 9.51 -4.45 2.60
C ASN A 215 8.60 -5.69 2.57
N TYR A 216 8.93 -6.65 1.70
CA TYR A 216 8.20 -7.91 1.57
C TYR A 216 8.13 -8.67 2.90
N GLY A 217 6.92 -9.07 3.28
CA GLY A 217 6.65 -9.78 4.53
C GLY A 217 6.50 -8.88 5.76
N TRP A 218 6.72 -7.57 5.65
CA TRP A 218 6.62 -6.63 6.75
C TRP A 218 5.25 -6.65 7.44
N THR A 219 4.17 -6.73 6.64
CA THR A 219 2.79 -6.81 7.16
C THR A 219 2.55 -8.11 7.93
N THR A 220 3.02 -9.23 7.36
CA THR A 220 2.85 -10.56 7.98
C THR A 220 3.61 -10.67 9.31
N GLU A 221 4.83 -10.15 9.37
CA GLU A 221 5.68 -10.19 10.58
C GLU A 221 5.09 -9.38 11.74
N ARG A 222 4.28 -8.36 11.44
CA ARG A 222 3.67 -7.44 12.41
C ARG A 222 2.19 -7.70 12.64
N GLY A 223 1.64 -8.74 11.99
CA GLY A 223 0.22 -9.09 12.12
C GLY A 223 -0.73 -8.02 11.58
N VAL A 224 -0.27 -7.24 10.59
CA VAL A 224 -1.10 -6.23 9.90
C VAL A 224 -2.07 -6.94 8.97
N GLU A 225 -3.35 -6.62 9.09
CA GLU A 225 -4.45 -7.26 8.37
C GLU A 225 -5.36 -6.23 7.67
N GLU A 226 -6.20 -6.70 6.75
CA GLU A 226 -7.28 -5.89 6.18
C GLU A 226 -8.26 -5.47 7.30
N GLY A 227 -8.60 -4.18 7.33
CA GLY A 227 -9.39 -3.58 8.39
C GLY A 227 -8.58 -2.77 9.41
N ASP A 228 -7.28 -3.00 9.53
CA ASP A 228 -6.37 -2.13 10.27
C ASP A 228 -6.30 -0.73 9.64
N VAL A 229 -5.65 0.20 10.31
CA VAL A 229 -5.67 1.61 9.92
C VAL A 229 -4.25 2.16 9.79
N ILE A 230 -3.93 2.77 8.66
CA ILE A 230 -2.74 3.60 8.50
C ILE A 230 -3.08 5.05 8.86
N VAL A 231 -2.20 5.69 9.64
CA VAL A 231 -2.34 7.09 10.06
C VAL A 231 -1.08 7.84 9.65
N LEU A 232 -1.21 8.78 8.72
CA LEU A 232 -0.11 9.67 8.34
C LEU A 232 0.02 10.75 9.40
N GLU A 233 1.22 10.93 9.98
CA GLU A 233 1.48 12.03 10.88
C GLU A 233 1.85 13.28 10.07
N GLU A 234 1.19 14.39 10.38
CA GLU A 234 1.59 15.68 9.83
C GLU A 234 2.99 16.03 10.38
N THR A 235 3.94 16.22 9.48
CA THR A 235 5.27 16.73 9.85
C THR A 235 5.09 18.17 10.33
N ALA A 236 5.37 18.42 11.60
CA ALA A 236 5.22 19.73 12.27
C ALA A 236 6.27 20.75 11.79
#